data_e10b469af8646ca9e38f5e0dfc57e87d
#
_entry.id   e10b469af8646ca9e38f5e0dfc57e87d
#
_cell.length_a   1.000
_cell.length_b   1.000
_cell.length_c   1.000
_cell.angle_alpha   90.00
_cell.angle_beta   90.00
_cell.angle_gamma   90.00
#
_symmetry.space_group_name_H-M   'P 1'
#
loop_
_entity.id
_entity.type
_entity.pdbx_description
1 polymer ?
#
loop_
_entity_poly.entity_id
_entity_poly.type
_entity_poly.pdbx_seq_one_letter_code
_entity_poly.pdbx_strand_id
1 'polypeptide(L)'
;MPMINFSNPLTLLIATLIFVLVLILAKETKKSAITAIMLFVFVGLLVFHTFSFITMPNRTQDINSQLTFSVVFDLIFVLVSFIAYLWIDDIEAKEKKKKSIDNSLDWFWGKI
;
A
#
# COMPACT_ATOMS: atom_id res chain seq x y z
N MET A 1 1.38 -19.45 -17.24
CA MET A 1 0.90 -19.00 -15.92
C MET A 1 0.57 -17.51 -15.99
N PRO A 2 -0.68 -17.16 -15.64
CA PRO A 2 -1.01 -15.74 -15.68
C PRO A 2 -0.22 -15.02 -14.59
N MET A 3 0.69 -14.19 -14.99
CA MET A 3 1.50 -13.38 -14.10
C MET A 3 0.90 -11.97 -14.04
N ILE A 4 0.76 -11.42 -12.84
CA ILE A 4 0.34 -10.04 -12.70
C ILE A 4 1.44 -9.17 -13.31
N ASN A 5 1.09 -8.50 -14.41
CA ASN A 5 2.06 -7.80 -15.23
C ASN A 5 1.58 -6.37 -15.49
N PHE A 6 2.28 -5.41 -14.92
CA PHE A 6 1.94 -4.00 -15.05
C PHE A 6 2.32 -3.40 -16.40
N SER A 7 2.95 -4.16 -17.29
CA SER A 7 3.16 -3.72 -18.67
C SER A 7 1.87 -3.73 -19.48
N ASN A 8 0.88 -4.50 -19.05
CA ASN A 8 -0.45 -4.49 -19.66
C ASN A 8 -1.21 -3.26 -19.17
N PRO A 9 -1.65 -2.35 -20.08
CA PRO A 9 -2.35 -1.13 -19.65
C PRO A 9 -3.62 -1.40 -18.86
N LEU A 10 -4.35 -2.46 -19.19
CA LEU A 10 -5.58 -2.81 -18.47
C LEU A 10 -5.29 -3.24 -17.04
N THR A 11 -4.29 -4.09 -16.85
CA THR A 11 -3.85 -4.54 -15.52
C THR A 11 -3.38 -3.36 -14.69
N LEU A 12 -2.58 -2.47 -15.27
CA LEU A 12 -2.09 -1.29 -14.59
C LEU A 12 -3.25 -0.36 -14.19
N LEU A 13 -4.21 -0.16 -15.07
CA LEU A 13 -5.38 0.67 -14.79
C LEU A 13 -6.19 0.10 -13.63
N ILE A 14 -6.47 -1.19 -13.63
CA ILE A 14 -7.23 -1.87 -12.56
C ILE A 14 -6.47 -1.77 -11.24
N ALA A 15 -5.16 -2.04 -11.25
CA ALA A 15 -4.33 -1.95 -10.06
C ALA A 15 -4.32 -0.54 -9.48
N THR A 16 -4.21 0.48 -10.33
CA THR A 16 -4.23 1.88 -9.93
C THR A 16 -5.58 2.27 -9.32
N LEU A 17 -6.68 1.83 -9.93
CA LEU A 17 -8.02 2.09 -9.40
C LEU A 17 -8.21 1.47 -8.02
N ILE A 18 -7.82 0.21 -7.85
CA ILE A 18 -7.90 -0.48 -6.56
C ILE A 18 -7.04 0.25 -5.53
N PHE A 19 -5.84 0.65 -5.92
CA PHE A 19 -4.91 1.38 -5.05
C PHE A 19 -5.53 2.68 -4.54
N VAL A 20 -6.11 3.48 -5.45
CA VAL A 20 -6.75 4.76 -5.10
C VAL A 20 -7.95 4.53 -4.19
N LEU A 21 -8.79 3.53 -4.50
CA LEU A 21 -9.96 3.21 -3.67
C LEU A 21 -9.55 2.78 -2.25
N VAL A 22 -8.50 1.97 -2.12
CA VAL A 22 -8.00 1.55 -0.82
C VAL A 22 -7.42 2.72 -0.04
N LEU A 23 -6.72 3.65 -0.71
CA LEU A 23 -6.21 4.86 -0.08
C LEU A 23 -7.34 5.73 0.44
N ILE A 24 -8.39 5.93 -0.34
CA ILE A 24 -9.56 6.71 0.07
C ILE A 24 -10.23 6.05 1.28
N LEU A 25 -10.42 4.73 1.24
CA LEU A 25 -11.01 3.98 2.33
C LEU A 25 -10.19 4.12 3.62
N ALA A 26 -8.88 4.00 3.51
CA ALA A 26 -7.97 4.13 4.65
C ALA A 26 -8.04 5.53 5.26
N LYS A 27 -8.10 6.57 4.41
CA LYS A 27 -8.22 7.96 4.86
C LYS A 27 -9.56 8.21 5.55
N GLU A 28 -10.66 7.73 4.97
CA GLU A 28 -12.00 7.93 5.52
C GLU A 28 -12.18 7.21 6.86
N THR A 29 -11.67 5.98 6.96
CA THR A 29 -11.77 5.18 8.20
C THR A 29 -10.70 5.54 9.21
N LYS A 30 -9.64 6.27 8.80
CA LYS A 30 -8.48 6.63 9.63
C LYS A 30 -7.80 5.41 10.26
N LYS A 31 -7.74 4.31 9.50
CA LYS A 31 -7.11 3.06 9.95
C LYS A 31 -5.85 2.78 9.15
N SER A 32 -4.70 2.91 9.80
CA SER A 32 -3.41 2.63 9.19
C SER A 32 -3.23 1.15 8.83
N ALA A 33 -3.97 0.25 9.48
CA ALA A 33 -3.91 -1.18 9.18
C ALA A 33 -4.26 -1.47 7.71
N ILE A 34 -5.16 -0.72 7.10
CA ILE A 34 -5.55 -0.88 5.70
C ILE A 34 -4.37 -0.58 4.78
N THR A 35 -3.66 0.52 5.04
CA THR A 35 -2.46 0.86 4.27
C THR A 35 -1.32 -0.10 4.54
N ALA A 36 -1.20 -0.62 5.76
CA ALA A 36 -0.19 -1.63 6.09
C ALA A 36 -0.40 -2.92 5.29
N ILE A 37 -1.65 -3.38 5.18
CA ILE A 37 -1.99 -4.56 4.37
C ILE A 37 -1.65 -4.31 2.90
N MET A 38 -2.02 -3.13 2.38
CA MET A 38 -1.73 -2.76 0.99
C MET A 38 -0.22 -2.72 0.74
N LEU A 39 0.55 -2.12 1.65
CA LEU A 39 2.01 -2.08 1.58
C LEU A 39 2.59 -3.49 1.55
N PHE A 40 2.10 -4.37 2.42
CA PHE A 40 2.56 -5.76 2.48
C PHE A 40 2.30 -6.49 1.15
N VAL A 41 1.12 -6.30 0.55
CA VAL A 41 0.77 -6.92 -0.73
C VAL A 41 1.72 -6.44 -1.84
N PHE A 42 1.99 -5.13 -1.92
CA PHE A 42 2.88 -4.61 -2.96
C PHE A 42 4.33 -5.02 -2.74
N VAL A 43 4.79 -5.12 -1.50
CA VAL A 43 6.12 -5.65 -1.18
C VAL A 43 6.22 -7.11 -1.63
N GLY A 44 5.20 -7.91 -1.39
CA GLY A 44 5.12 -9.29 -1.86
C GLY A 44 5.20 -9.39 -3.37
N LEU A 45 4.47 -8.53 -4.09
CA LEU A 45 4.52 -8.48 -5.56
C LEU A 45 5.90 -8.06 -6.04
N LEU A 46 6.51 -7.08 -5.40
CA LEU A 46 7.87 -6.64 -5.74
C LEU A 46 8.87 -7.78 -5.59
N VAL A 47 8.82 -8.51 -4.47
CA VAL A 47 9.69 -9.65 -4.23
C VAL A 47 9.46 -10.74 -5.28
N PHE A 48 8.20 -11.03 -5.60
CA PHE A 48 7.83 -12.03 -6.60
C PHE A 48 8.38 -11.66 -7.98
N HIS A 49 8.18 -10.42 -8.42
CA HIS A 49 8.67 -9.97 -9.73
C HIS A 49 10.19 -9.95 -9.78
N THR A 50 10.85 -9.52 -8.71
CA THR A 50 12.32 -9.50 -8.63
C THR A 50 12.87 -10.92 -8.67
N PHE A 51 12.27 -11.84 -7.93
CA PHE A 51 12.65 -13.25 -7.94
C PHE A 51 12.49 -13.85 -9.33
N SER A 52 11.38 -13.59 -9.99
CA SER A 52 11.14 -14.05 -11.37
C SER A 52 12.16 -13.46 -12.33
N PHE A 53 12.53 -12.20 -12.15
CA PHE A 53 13.53 -11.54 -12.98
C PHE A 53 14.91 -12.24 -12.87
N ILE A 54 15.27 -12.64 -11.65
CA ILE A 54 16.59 -13.25 -11.39
C ILE A 54 16.62 -14.72 -11.84
N THR A 55 15.53 -15.47 -11.60
CA THR A 55 15.52 -16.92 -11.75
C THR A 55 15.06 -17.42 -13.12
N MET A 56 14.41 -16.57 -13.92
CA MET A 56 13.89 -16.99 -15.22
C MET A 56 15.02 -17.13 -16.24
N PRO A 57 15.31 -18.36 -16.72
CA PRO A 57 16.32 -18.56 -17.77
C PRO A 57 15.73 -18.22 -19.13
N ASN A 58 16.59 -17.90 -20.11
CA ASN A 58 16.22 -17.70 -21.51
C ASN A 58 15.11 -16.66 -21.72
N ARG A 59 15.21 -15.53 -20.98
CA ARG A 59 14.23 -14.46 -21.14
C ARG A 59 14.32 -13.84 -22.52
N THR A 60 13.16 -13.70 -23.18
CA THR A 60 13.06 -12.89 -24.37
C THR A 60 13.17 -11.41 -23.98
N GLN A 61 13.47 -10.55 -24.95
CA GLN A 61 13.52 -9.11 -24.72
C GLN A 61 12.17 -8.57 -24.25
N ASP A 62 11.09 -9.10 -24.77
CA ASP A 62 9.72 -8.71 -24.39
C ASP A 62 9.44 -9.04 -22.92
N ILE A 63 9.78 -10.24 -22.48
CA ILE A 63 9.59 -10.66 -21.09
C ILE A 63 10.46 -9.84 -20.17
N ASN A 64 11.70 -9.56 -20.57
CA ASN A 64 12.62 -8.73 -19.78
C ASN A 64 12.05 -7.32 -19.61
N SER A 65 11.52 -6.72 -20.67
CA SER A 65 10.88 -5.40 -20.59
C SER A 65 9.66 -5.42 -19.68
N GLN A 66 8.82 -6.45 -19.77
CA GLN A 66 7.63 -6.60 -18.94
C GLN A 66 7.98 -6.71 -17.47
N LEU A 67 8.99 -7.54 -17.13
CA LEU A 67 9.44 -7.71 -15.76
C LEU A 67 10.04 -6.42 -15.19
N THR A 68 10.87 -5.74 -15.99
CA THR A 68 11.47 -4.46 -15.60
C THR A 68 10.38 -3.44 -15.30
N PHE A 69 9.40 -3.33 -16.17
CA PHE A 69 8.27 -2.41 -16.02
C PHE A 69 7.47 -2.71 -14.75
N SER A 70 7.20 -3.99 -14.51
CA SER A 70 6.48 -4.44 -13.32
C SER A 70 7.24 -4.11 -12.03
N VAL A 71 8.55 -4.34 -12.01
CA VAL A 71 9.39 -4.02 -10.84
C VAL A 71 9.39 -2.53 -10.57
N VAL A 72 9.51 -1.70 -11.60
CA VAL A 72 9.49 -0.23 -11.45
C VAL A 72 8.15 0.24 -10.88
N PHE A 73 7.03 -0.25 -11.41
CA PHE A 73 5.71 0.12 -10.88
C PHE A 73 5.48 -0.40 -9.47
N ASP A 74 5.93 -1.62 -9.16
CA ASP A 74 5.87 -2.14 -7.80
C ASP A 74 6.62 -1.24 -6.81
N LEU A 75 7.81 -0.78 -7.19
CA LEU A 75 8.59 0.14 -6.37
C LEU A 75 7.83 1.45 -6.13
N ILE A 76 7.22 2.02 -7.17
CA ILE A 76 6.44 3.24 -7.05
C ILE A 76 5.27 3.03 -6.09
N PHE A 77 4.51 1.94 -6.26
CA PHE A 77 3.38 1.63 -5.40
C PHE A 77 3.80 1.38 -3.95
N VAL A 78 4.93 0.71 -3.73
CA VAL A 78 5.48 0.48 -2.38
C VAL A 78 5.83 1.80 -1.73
N LEU A 79 6.51 2.70 -2.44
CA LEU A 79 6.90 4.00 -1.90
C LEU A 79 5.67 4.84 -1.55
N VAL A 80 4.69 4.91 -2.44
CA VAL A 80 3.47 5.68 -2.19
C VAL A 80 2.68 5.06 -1.04
N SER A 81 2.60 3.74 -0.96
CA SER A 81 1.92 3.05 0.14
C SER A 81 2.60 3.31 1.47
N PHE A 82 3.93 3.32 1.50
CA PHE A 82 4.70 3.62 2.71
C PHE A 82 4.44 5.05 3.20
N ILE A 83 4.48 6.01 2.28
CA ILE A 83 4.19 7.41 2.62
C ILE A 83 2.75 7.56 3.12
N ALA A 84 1.80 6.92 2.46
CA ALA A 84 0.40 6.92 2.87
C ALA A 84 0.22 6.27 4.25
N TYR A 85 0.91 5.16 4.51
CA TYR A 85 0.89 4.50 5.81
C TYR A 85 1.34 5.44 6.92
N LEU A 86 2.45 6.12 6.72
CA LEU A 86 2.99 7.06 7.73
C LEU A 86 2.01 8.20 7.98
N TRP A 87 1.40 8.72 6.92
CA TRP A 87 0.44 9.82 7.01
C TRP A 87 -0.82 9.40 7.77
N ILE A 88 -1.40 8.27 7.40
CA ILE A 88 -2.64 7.79 8.03
C ILE A 88 -2.37 7.32 9.46
N ASP A 89 -1.23 6.70 9.71
CA ASP A 89 -0.81 6.32 11.07
C ASP A 89 -0.71 7.55 11.98
N ASP A 90 -0.17 8.65 11.47
CA ASP A 90 -0.09 9.91 12.20
C ASP A 90 -1.50 10.45 12.52
N ILE A 91 -2.42 10.41 11.55
CA ILE A 91 -3.81 10.84 11.75
C ILE A 91 -4.50 9.96 12.80
N GLU A 92 -4.31 8.64 12.71
CA GLU A 92 -4.89 7.68 13.66
C GLU A 92 -4.34 7.92 15.07
N ALA A 93 -3.04 8.14 15.20
CA ALA A 93 -2.39 8.40 16.49
C ALA A 93 -2.92 9.69 17.12
N LYS A 94 -3.09 10.75 16.32
CA LYS A 94 -3.65 12.02 16.80
C LYS A 94 -5.09 11.85 17.27
N GLU A 95 -5.88 11.06 16.57
CA GLU A 95 -7.27 10.82 16.94
C GLU A 95 -7.37 9.99 18.22
N LYS A 96 -6.56 8.96 18.38
CA LYS A 96 -6.48 8.18 19.62
C LYS A 96 -6.06 9.04 20.80
N LYS A 97 -5.09 9.91 20.61
CA LYS A 97 -4.63 10.84 21.65
C LYS A 97 -5.75 11.79 22.06
N LYS A 98 -6.49 12.32 21.08
CA LYS A 98 -7.63 13.20 21.34
C LYS A 98 -8.72 12.50 22.15
N LYS A 99 -9.08 11.27 21.79
CA LYS A 99 -10.07 10.47 22.52
C LYS A 99 -9.62 10.18 23.95
N SER A 100 -8.34 9.85 24.14
CA SER A 100 -7.77 9.62 25.47
C SER A 100 -7.85 10.87 26.36
N ILE A 101 -7.53 12.04 25.80
CA ILE A 101 -7.65 13.31 26.50
C ILE A 101 -9.10 13.60 26.86
N ASP A 102 -10.04 13.41 25.92
CA ASP A 102 -11.47 13.64 26.16
C ASP A 102 -11.99 12.71 27.26
N ASN A 103 -11.62 11.44 27.26
CA ASN A 103 -11.98 10.48 28.29
C ASN A 103 -11.41 10.87 29.66
N SER A 104 -10.20 11.36 29.70
CA SER A 104 -9.56 11.84 30.93
C SER A 104 -10.28 13.06 31.48
N LEU A 105 -10.68 13.99 30.62
CA LEU A 105 -11.44 15.17 31.00
C LEU A 105 -12.82 14.80 31.52
N ASP A 106 -13.53 13.86 30.89
CA ASP A 106 -14.83 13.36 31.32
C ASP A 106 -14.73 12.73 32.71
N TRP A 107 -13.68 11.94 32.96
CA TRP A 107 -13.41 11.36 34.26
C TRP A 107 -13.20 12.44 35.32
N PHE A 108 -12.41 13.47 34.98
CA PHE A 108 -12.10 14.58 35.88
C PHE A 108 -13.39 15.37 36.22
N TRP A 109 -14.17 15.73 35.20
CA TRP A 109 -15.43 16.46 35.38
C TRP A 109 -16.46 15.65 36.13
N GLY A 110 -16.48 14.35 35.96
CA GLY A 110 -17.39 13.45 36.66
C GLY A 110 -17.15 13.37 38.16
N LYS A 111 -15.95 13.73 38.63
CA LYS A 111 -15.63 13.78 40.06
C LYS A 111 -16.03 15.07 40.73
N ILE A 112 -16.25 16.10 39.96
CA ILE A 112 -16.67 17.40 40.46
C ILE A 112 -18.18 17.47 40.48
#